data_8f814d1dff285d997069c1ee1300f1ba
#
_entry.id   8f814d1dff285d997069c1ee1300f1ba
#
_cell.length_a   1.000
_cell.length_b   1.000
_cell.length_c   1.000
_cell.angle_alpha   90.00
_cell.angle_beta   90.00
_cell.angle_gamma   90.00
#
_symmetry.space_group_name_H-M   'P 1'
#
loop_
_entity.id
_entity.type
_entity.pdbx_description
1 polymer ?
#
loop_
_entity_poly.entity_id
_entity_poly.type
_entity_poly.pdbx_seq_one_letter_code
_entity_poly.pdbx_strand_id
1 'polypeptide(L)'
;MPRPISASISLPSLKHNLAVVATQLNSFSQQDSRVAPHIWAVVKANAYGHGIHNAVRAFEQAQGLAMLDLDEAVKCREAGWSKPILMLEGFFEPADIAVFRDYSLWTTLHCQEQLDMLEAAQPGQPLHALVKLNTGMNRLGFSAQDYAAAYRQALEAQRRGALGTVGKMTHFARSDDSVDVTQEQFLLFQEATRHLPGPVSLCNSAATLTPRYWMWPSPDTEQWVRPGICLYGSSPFPNQPAHDLGLRPAMTLRSQIIGVQEVAAGQGVGYGHAFVAPKPMRVGVVACGYADGYPRHAPNGTPVTVDGHATQLVGRVSMDMLIVDLASVPQAGIGSPVVLWGHGGPSVDQVAHAAGTIGYELLCALAPRVPVSVTV
;
A
#
# COMPACT_ATOMS: atom_id res chain seq x y z
N MET A 1 30.74 -8.91 -12.52
CA MET A 1 29.28 -9.10 -12.69
C MET A 1 28.58 -8.44 -11.50
N PRO A 2 27.42 -7.80 -11.67
CA PRO A 2 26.67 -7.27 -10.54
C PRO A 2 26.27 -8.41 -9.58
N ARG A 3 25.95 -8.05 -8.32
CA ARG A 3 25.40 -9.03 -7.35
C ARG A 3 24.16 -9.70 -7.93
N PRO A 4 23.98 -11.01 -7.75
CA PRO A 4 22.84 -11.76 -8.32
C PRO A 4 21.56 -11.56 -7.52
N ILE A 5 21.15 -10.32 -7.30
CA ILE A 5 19.88 -9.93 -6.67
C ILE A 5 19.13 -9.02 -7.64
N SER A 6 17.82 -9.18 -7.72
CA SER A 6 16.94 -8.32 -8.52
C SER A 6 15.51 -8.36 -8.00
N ALA A 7 14.77 -7.29 -8.26
CA ALA A 7 13.32 -7.27 -8.14
C ALA A 7 12.68 -7.20 -9.53
N SER A 8 11.57 -7.87 -9.72
CA SER A 8 10.75 -7.72 -10.93
C SER A 8 9.36 -7.21 -10.56
N ILE A 9 8.88 -6.21 -11.31
CA ILE A 9 7.55 -5.63 -11.18
C ILE A 9 6.68 -6.09 -12.35
N SER A 10 5.55 -6.70 -12.04
CA SER A 10 4.58 -7.21 -13.02
C SER A 10 3.45 -6.20 -13.26
N LEU A 11 3.47 -5.50 -14.39
CA LEU A 11 2.35 -4.64 -14.80
C LEU A 11 1.05 -5.44 -15.00
N PRO A 12 1.07 -6.66 -15.60
CA PRO A 12 -0.13 -7.49 -15.68
C PRO A 12 -0.76 -7.81 -14.31
N SER A 13 0.08 -8.07 -13.27
CA SER A 13 -0.45 -8.31 -11.92
C SER A 13 -1.08 -7.05 -11.32
N LEU A 14 -0.45 -5.89 -11.47
CA LEU A 14 -1.02 -4.61 -11.01
C LEU A 14 -2.37 -4.32 -11.70
N LYS A 15 -2.45 -4.44 -13.03
CA LYS A 15 -3.68 -4.28 -13.80
C LYS A 15 -4.76 -5.29 -13.37
N HIS A 16 -4.38 -6.55 -13.18
CA HIS A 16 -5.27 -7.61 -12.72
C HIS A 16 -5.86 -7.29 -11.33
N ASN A 17 -5.03 -6.87 -10.38
CA ASN A 17 -5.49 -6.56 -9.03
C ASN A 17 -6.48 -5.38 -9.00
N LEU A 18 -6.23 -4.33 -9.80
CA LEU A 18 -7.20 -3.26 -9.98
C LEU A 18 -8.51 -3.78 -10.58
N ALA A 19 -8.44 -4.65 -11.58
CA ALA A 19 -9.62 -5.24 -12.21
C ALA A 19 -10.42 -6.12 -11.24
N VAL A 20 -9.76 -6.88 -10.36
CA VAL A 20 -10.42 -7.66 -9.29
C VAL A 20 -11.22 -6.73 -8.38
N VAL A 21 -10.60 -5.65 -7.90
CA VAL A 21 -11.29 -4.65 -7.05
C VAL A 21 -12.48 -4.03 -7.79
N ALA A 22 -12.29 -3.57 -9.01
CA ALA A 22 -13.34 -2.94 -9.80
C ALA A 22 -14.51 -3.90 -10.10
N THR A 23 -14.20 -5.16 -10.43
CA THR A 23 -15.21 -6.19 -10.66
C THR A 23 -16.02 -6.46 -9.41
N GLN A 24 -15.38 -6.56 -8.25
CA GLN A 24 -16.07 -6.77 -6.98
C GLN A 24 -17.00 -5.59 -6.66
N LEU A 25 -16.54 -4.35 -6.77
CA LEU A 25 -17.35 -3.15 -6.54
C LEU A 25 -18.57 -3.12 -7.48
N ASN A 26 -18.37 -3.39 -8.77
CA ASN A 26 -19.45 -3.43 -9.76
C ASN A 26 -20.48 -4.51 -9.45
N SER A 27 -20.04 -5.73 -9.12
CA SER A 27 -20.93 -6.87 -8.84
C SER A 27 -21.86 -6.58 -7.67
N PHE A 28 -21.32 -6.04 -6.57
CA PHE A 28 -22.15 -5.68 -5.41
C PHE A 28 -23.06 -4.49 -5.67
N SER A 29 -22.57 -3.49 -6.41
CA SER A 29 -23.41 -2.33 -6.76
C SER A 29 -24.60 -2.69 -7.63
N GLN A 30 -24.43 -3.63 -8.57
CA GLN A 30 -25.52 -4.13 -9.41
C GLN A 30 -26.59 -4.87 -8.60
N GLN A 31 -26.21 -5.64 -7.58
CA GLN A 31 -27.16 -6.35 -6.71
C GLN A 31 -28.07 -5.37 -5.94
N ASP A 32 -27.54 -4.19 -5.58
CA ASP A 32 -28.29 -3.17 -4.84
C ASP A 32 -28.83 -2.02 -5.71
N SER A 33 -28.74 -2.13 -7.03
CA SER A 33 -29.16 -1.09 -7.98
C SER A 33 -28.49 0.28 -7.69
N ARG A 34 -27.20 0.28 -7.37
CA ARG A 34 -26.41 1.47 -7.04
C ARG A 34 -25.33 1.73 -8.09
N VAL A 35 -24.82 2.96 -8.10
CA VAL A 35 -23.60 3.29 -8.85
C VAL A 35 -22.38 2.77 -8.07
N ALA A 36 -21.49 2.08 -8.78
CA ALA A 36 -20.25 1.60 -8.17
C ALA A 36 -19.37 2.77 -7.72
N PRO A 37 -18.68 2.65 -6.56
CA PRO A 37 -17.74 3.67 -6.13
C PRO A 37 -16.61 3.89 -7.13
N HIS A 38 -16.17 5.12 -7.26
CA HIS A 38 -14.93 5.47 -7.93
C HIS A 38 -13.72 4.98 -7.12
N ILE A 39 -12.63 4.71 -7.82
CA ILE A 39 -11.38 4.21 -7.22
C ILE A 39 -10.31 5.29 -7.24
N TRP A 40 -9.86 5.71 -6.05
CA TRP A 40 -8.56 6.32 -5.85
C TRP A 40 -7.52 5.21 -5.71
N ALA A 41 -6.75 4.88 -6.76
CA ALA A 41 -5.63 3.96 -6.61
C ALA A 41 -4.53 4.63 -5.76
N VAL A 42 -4.23 4.07 -4.59
CA VAL A 42 -3.25 4.65 -3.67
C VAL A 42 -1.85 4.25 -4.12
N VAL A 43 -1.03 5.26 -4.49
CA VAL A 43 0.30 5.07 -5.10
C VAL A 43 1.43 5.77 -4.32
N LYS A 44 1.20 6.11 -3.06
CA LYS A 44 2.20 6.73 -2.16
C LYS A 44 3.45 5.86 -2.01
N ALA A 45 4.55 6.46 -1.55
CA ALA A 45 5.84 5.81 -1.32
C ALA A 45 6.35 5.08 -2.58
N ASN A 46 6.47 5.84 -3.69
CA ASN A 46 6.86 5.32 -5.00
C ASN A 46 6.03 4.10 -5.42
N ALA A 47 4.68 4.22 -5.28
CA ALA A 47 3.73 3.14 -5.52
C ALA A 47 4.07 1.87 -4.70
N TYR A 48 4.22 2.02 -3.38
CA TYR A 48 4.63 0.92 -2.48
C TYR A 48 5.89 0.20 -2.98
N GLY A 49 6.88 0.97 -3.44
CA GLY A 49 8.15 0.45 -3.97
C GLY A 49 8.08 -0.12 -5.40
N HIS A 50 6.92 -0.07 -6.07
CA HIS A 50 6.75 -0.62 -7.43
C HIS A 50 7.11 0.36 -8.55
N GLY A 51 7.37 1.62 -8.21
CA GLY A 51 7.68 2.68 -9.17
C GLY A 51 6.45 3.46 -9.64
N ILE A 52 6.48 4.78 -9.47
CA ILE A 52 5.33 5.65 -9.79
C ILE A 52 4.93 5.58 -11.26
N HIS A 53 5.88 5.53 -12.18
CA HIS A 53 5.60 5.39 -13.62
C HIS A 53 4.93 4.06 -13.97
N ASN A 54 5.27 2.98 -13.26
CA ASN A 54 4.63 1.68 -13.42
C ASN A 54 3.17 1.73 -12.94
N ALA A 55 2.91 2.41 -11.82
CA ALA A 55 1.56 2.60 -11.29
C ALA A 55 0.68 3.43 -12.24
N VAL A 56 1.19 4.53 -12.82
CA VAL A 56 0.47 5.33 -13.83
C VAL A 56 0.03 4.46 -15.01
N ARG A 57 0.94 3.61 -15.53
CA ARG A 57 0.64 2.69 -16.64
C ARG A 57 -0.31 1.55 -16.27
N ALA A 58 -0.20 1.05 -15.04
CA ALA A 58 -1.00 -0.09 -14.61
C ALA A 58 -2.41 0.31 -14.19
N PHE A 59 -2.56 1.48 -13.57
CA PHE A 59 -3.83 1.91 -12.97
C PHE A 59 -4.61 2.90 -13.85
N GLU A 60 -4.36 2.92 -15.16
CA GLU A 60 -5.06 3.79 -16.11
C GLU A 60 -6.59 3.64 -16.08
N GLN A 61 -7.12 2.51 -15.61
CA GLN A 61 -8.57 2.28 -15.47
C GLN A 61 -9.14 2.83 -14.15
N ALA A 62 -8.32 3.23 -13.18
CA ALA A 62 -8.79 3.90 -11.98
C ALA A 62 -9.32 5.30 -12.31
N GLN A 63 -10.26 5.81 -11.50
CA GLN A 63 -10.83 7.14 -11.68
C GLN A 63 -9.91 8.24 -11.12
N GLY A 64 -9.01 7.88 -10.21
CA GLY A 64 -8.02 8.80 -9.66
C GLY A 64 -6.84 8.07 -9.01
N LEU A 65 -5.79 8.83 -8.71
CA LEU A 65 -4.66 8.39 -7.89
C LEU A 65 -4.72 9.10 -6.53
N ALA A 66 -4.17 8.46 -5.49
CA ALA A 66 -4.03 9.08 -4.18
C ALA A 66 -2.62 8.87 -3.62
N MET A 67 -2.01 9.94 -3.11
CA MET A 67 -0.63 9.94 -2.63
C MET A 67 -0.39 11.01 -1.56
N LEU A 68 0.85 11.25 -1.18
CA LEU A 68 1.24 12.19 -0.14
C LEU A 68 2.24 13.23 -0.64
N ASP A 69 3.15 12.81 -1.51
CA ASP A 69 4.31 13.58 -1.94
C ASP A 69 4.00 14.38 -3.21
N LEU A 70 4.28 15.69 -3.19
CA LEU A 70 4.05 16.58 -4.33
C LEU A 70 4.92 16.22 -5.53
N ASP A 71 6.18 15.83 -5.31
CA ASP A 71 7.08 15.44 -6.41
C ASP A 71 6.56 14.17 -7.11
N GLU A 72 5.95 13.23 -6.36
CA GLU A 72 5.31 12.06 -6.95
C GLU A 72 4.07 12.45 -7.77
N ALA A 73 3.29 13.41 -7.29
CA ALA A 73 2.12 13.91 -8.03
C ALA A 73 2.52 14.61 -9.33
N VAL A 74 3.57 15.44 -9.30
CA VAL A 74 4.15 16.07 -10.49
C VAL A 74 4.62 15.02 -11.49
N LYS A 75 5.39 14.02 -11.03
CA LYS A 75 5.84 12.90 -11.89
C LYS A 75 4.68 12.14 -12.53
N CYS A 76 3.56 11.97 -11.83
CA CYS A 76 2.35 11.37 -12.42
C CYS A 76 1.80 12.24 -13.55
N ARG A 77 1.73 13.55 -13.37
CA ARG A 77 1.28 14.49 -14.41
C ARG A 77 2.22 14.48 -15.63
N GLU A 78 3.52 14.53 -15.40
CA GLU A 78 4.54 14.43 -16.45
C GLU A 78 4.50 13.08 -17.19
N ALA A 79 4.13 12.00 -16.50
CA ALA A 79 3.89 10.70 -17.11
C ALA A 79 2.55 10.59 -17.88
N GLY A 80 1.78 11.69 -17.99
CA GLY A 80 0.54 11.77 -18.77
C GLY A 80 -0.74 11.44 -17.99
N TRP A 81 -0.71 11.34 -16.67
CA TRP A 81 -1.93 11.14 -15.88
C TRP A 81 -2.78 12.41 -15.85
N SER A 82 -3.94 12.39 -16.53
CA SER A 82 -4.84 13.54 -16.66
C SER A 82 -6.05 13.53 -15.70
N LYS A 83 -6.32 12.38 -15.05
CA LYS A 83 -7.44 12.22 -14.12
C LYS A 83 -7.12 12.80 -12.75
N PRO A 84 -8.09 12.90 -11.81
CA PRO A 84 -7.86 13.41 -10.46
C PRO A 84 -6.68 12.76 -9.73
N ILE A 85 -5.96 13.57 -8.93
CA ILE A 85 -4.94 13.12 -7.97
C ILE A 85 -5.31 13.71 -6.61
N LEU A 86 -5.50 12.87 -5.61
CA LEU A 86 -5.83 13.26 -4.23
C LEU A 86 -4.57 13.24 -3.36
N MET A 87 -4.24 14.38 -2.78
CA MET A 87 -3.20 14.51 -1.76
C MET A 87 -3.81 14.20 -0.38
N LEU A 88 -3.43 13.06 0.21
CA LEU A 88 -4.09 12.48 1.40
C LEU A 88 -3.81 13.22 2.70
N GLU A 89 -2.79 14.08 2.72
CA GLU A 89 -2.43 14.96 3.86
C GLU A 89 -2.66 16.44 3.52
N GLY A 90 -3.01 16.76 2.28
CA GLY A 90 -3.21 18.13 1.83
C GLY A 90 -1.89 18.88 1.62
N PHE A 91 -1.93 20.18 1.78
CA PHE A 91 -0.79 21.08 1.66
C PHE A 91 -0.29 21.48 3.06
N PHE A 92 1.00 21.76 3.17
CA PHE A 92 1.68 22.09 4.43
C PHE A 92 2.02 23.56 4.55
N GLU A 93 2.22 24.23 3.43
CA GLU A 93 2.59 25.65 3.36
C GLU A 93 1.67 26.40 2.40
N PRO A 94 1.49 27.74 2.59
CA PRO A 94 0.70 28.55 1.66
C PRO A 94 1.19 28.50 0.21
N ALA A 95 2.51 28.31 0.02
CA ALA A 95 3.12 28.19 -1.32
C ALA A 95 2.66 26.95 -2.08
N ASP A 96 2.37 25.85 -1.36
CA ASP A 96 1.91 24.60 -1.97
C ASP A 96 0.59 24.78 -2.74
N ILE A 97 -0.28 25.72 -2.29
CA ILE A 97 -1.58 25.97 -2.91
C ILE A 97 -1.43 26.33 -4.40
N ALA A 98 -0.37 27.04 -4.77
CA ALA A 98 -0.07 27.34 -6.17
C ALA A 98 0.23 26.06 -6.96
N VAL A 99 1.06 25.18 -6.40
CA VAL A 99 1.41 23.88 -7.01
C VAL A 99 0.15 23.01 -7.16
N PHE A 100 -0.71 22.95 -6.14
CA PHE A 100 -1.99 22.22 -6.22
C PHE A 100 -2.87 22.73 -7.37
N ARG A 101 -2.90 24.03 -7.62
CA ARG A 101 -3.65 24.62 -8.72
C ARG A 101 -3.03 24.32 -10.07
N ASP A 102 -1.72 24.52 -10.21
CA ASP A 102 -0.98 24.31 -11.46
C ASP A 102 -1.08 22.85 -11.94
N TYR A 103 -1.07 21.92 -11.02
CA TYR A 103 -1.18 20.49 -11.31
C TYR A 103 -2.59 19.90 -11.13
N SER A 104 -3.61 20.76 -10.87
CA SER A 104 -5.01 20.34 -10.66
C SER A 104 -5.14 19.19 -9.66
N LEU A 105 -4.53 19.36 -8.47
CA LEU A 105 -4.54 18.37 -7.41
C LEU A 105 -5.75 18.57 -6.49
N TRP A 106 -6.34 17.47 -6.04
CA TRP A 106 -7.31 17.49 -4.95
C TRP A 106 -6.58 17.50 -3.61
N THR A 107 -7.16 18.19 -2.63
CA THR A 107 -6.60 18.29 -1.28
C THR A 107 -7.43 17.55 -0.24
N THR A 108 -6.81 17.11 0.84
CA THR A 108 -7.47 16.74 2.08
C THR A 108 -7.30 17.88 3.09
N LEU A 109 -8.40 18.37 3.67
CA LEU A 109 -8.40 19.37 4.73
C LEU A 109 -8.65 18.65 6.06
N HIS A 110 -7.70 18.72 6.98
CA HIS A 110 -7.74 17.92 8.22
C HIS A 110 -7.45 18.74 9.50
N CYS A 111 -7.10 20.01 9.37
CA CYS A 111 -6.83 20.93 10.46
C CYS A 111 -7.26 22.36 10.09
N GLN A 112 -7.38 23.23 11.10
CA GLN A 112 -7.81 24.60 10.93
C GLN A 112 -6.79 25.41 10.14
N GLU A 113 -5.50 25.16 10.33
CA GLU A 113 -4.42 25.87 9.64
C GLU A 113 -4.53 25.75 8.12
N GLN A 114 -4.95 24.59 7.60
CA GLN A 114 -5.17 24.41 6.17
C GLN A 114 -6.36 25.23 5.64
N LEU A 115 -7.43 25.34 6.43
CA LEU A 115 -8.57 26.20 6.10
C LEU A 115 -8.16 27.68 6.11
N ASP A 116 -7.36 28.09 7.09
CA ASP A 116 -6.85 29.47 7.21
C ASP A 116 -5.89 29.83 6.06
N MET A 117 -4.98 28.90 5.68
CA MET A 117 -4.13 29.08 4.49
C MET A 117 -4.95 29.24 3.21
N LEU A 118 -6.01 28.44 3.05
CA LEU A 118 -6.90 28.51 1.89
C LEU A 118 -7.68 29.83 1.85
N GLU A 119 -8.08 30.34 3.02
CA GLU A 119 -8.77 31.63 3.14
C GLU A 119 -7.86 32.81 2.80
N ALA A 120 -6.60 32.74 3.21
CA ALA A 120 -5.57 33.75 2.95
C ALA A 120 -5.00 33.67 1.51
N ALA A 121 -5.24 32.55 0.80
CA ALA A 121 -4.68 32.35 -0.53
C ALA A 121 -5.23 33.35 -1.55
N GLN A 122 -4.35 33.80 -2.45
CA GLN A 122 -4.77 34.67 -3.58
C GLN A 122 -5.83 33.94 -4.44
N PRO A 123 -6.74 34.71 -5.10
CA PRO A 123 -7.69 34.13 -6.04
C PRO A 123 -6.98 33.33 -7.15
N GLY A 124 -7.60 32.23 -7.58
CA GLY A 124 -7.04 31.34 -8.61
C GLY A 124 -8.04 30.25 -8.97
N GLN A 125 -7.57 29.21 -9.68
CA GLN A 125 -8.43 28.07 -10.00
C GLN A 125 -8.91 27.38 -8.71
N PRO A 126 -10.22 27.01 -8.64
CA PRO A 126 -10.77 26.32 -7.48
C PRO A 126 -10.07 24.96 -7.26
N LEU A 127 -9.68 24.67 -6.03
CA LEU A 127 -9.24 23.34 -5.64
C LEU A 127 -10.45 22.45 -5.32
N HIS A 128 -10.29 21.14 -5.46
CA HIS A 128 -11.25 20.17 -4.94
C HIS A 128 -10.75 19.63 -3.61
N ALA A 129 -11.63 19.45 -2.63
CA ALA A 129 -11.24 19.11 -1.27
C ALA A 129 -12.10 18.01 -0.66
N LEU A 130 -11.48 17.14 0.14
CA LEU A 130 -12.15 16.24 1.07
C LEU A 130 -11.83 16.68 2.50
N VAL A 131 -12.87 17.10 3.25
CA VAL A 131 -12.72 17.46 4.68
C VAL A 131 -12.69 16.16 5.49
N LYS A 132 -11.64 15.98 6.28
CA LYS A 132 -11.38 14.73 6.99
C LYS A 132 -11.87 14.78 8.44
N LEU A 133 -12.75 13.83 8.78
CA LEU A 133 -13.20 13.57 10.14
C LEU A 133 -12.33 12.49 10.79
N ASN A 134 -11.86 12.74 12.00
CA ASN A 134 -11.28 11.72 12.86
C ASN A 134 -12.39 10.94 13.56
N THR A 135 -12.60 9.71 13.15
CA THR A 135 -13.61 8.83 13.72
C THR A 135 -13.04 7.80 14.71
N GLY A 136 -11.76 7.94 15.10
CA GLY A 136 -11.14 7.05 16.07
C GLY A 136 -9.76 6.51 15.67
N MET A 137 -9.24 6.86 14.49
CA MET A 137 -7.85 6.54 14.13
C MET A 137 -6.82 7.41 14.88
N ASN A 138 -7.22 8.60 15.31
CA ASN A 138 -6.44 9.54 16.13
C ASN A 138 -5.07 9.91 15.50
N ARG A 139 -5.06 10.11 14.20
CA ARG A 139 -3.87 10.50 13.44
C ARG A 139 -4.01 11.87 12.79
N LEU A 140 -5.00 12.06 11.93
CA LEU A 140 -5.33 13.32 11.24
C LEU A 140 -6.84 13.42 11.08
N GLY A 141 -7.38 14.66 11.07
CA GLY A 141 -8.79 14.96 10.89
C GLY A 141 -9.37 15.78 12.02
N PHE A 142 -10.39 16.55 11.72
CA PHE A 142 -11.15 17.32 12.71
C PHE A 142 -11.84 16.37 13.68
N SER A 143 -11.98 16.81 14.94
CA SER A 143 -12.80 16.10 15.91
C SER A 143 -14.28 16.08 15.48
N ALA A 144 -15.08 15.17 16.00
CA ALA A 144 -16.53 15.15 15.74
C ALA A 144 -17.22 16.45 16.17
N GLN A 145 -16.68 17.09 17.22
CA GLN A 145 -17.17 18.37 17.72
C GLN A 145 -16.92 19.53 16.76
N ASP A 146 -15.74 19.58 16.14
CA ASP A 146 -15.29 20.68 15.28
C ASP A 146 -15.66 20.48 13.81
N TYR A 147 -15.95 19.25 13.42
CA TYR A 147 -16.13 18.87 12.01
C TYR A 147 -17.20 19.68 11.28
N ALA A 148 -18.35 19.89 11.92
CA ALA A 148 -19.44 20.63 11.31
C ALA A 148 -19.09 22.11 11.05
N ALA A 149 -18.25 22.71 11.88
CA ALA A 149 -17.75 24.07 11.69
C ALA A 149 -16.74 24.12 10.54
N ALA A 150 -15.77 23.19 10.54
CA ALA A 150 -14.77 23.07 9.49
C ALA A 150 -15.42 22.81 8.11
N TYR A 151 -16.42 21.94 8.05
CA TYR A 151 -17.14 21.64 6.81
C TYR A 151 -17.89 22.87 6.28
N ARG A 152 -18.56 23.65 7.16
CA ARG A 152 -19.21 24.90 6.78
C ARG A 152 -18.22 25.93 6.23
N GLN A 153 -17.03 26.06 6.86
CA GLN A 153 -15.97 26.93 6.36
C GLN A 153 -15.49 26.50 4.96
N ALA A 154 -15.34 25.19 4.72
CA ALA A 154 -15.03 24.66 3.40
C ALA A 154 -16.13 24.95 2.35
N LEU A 155 -17.42 24.82 2.72
CA LEU A 155 -18.54 25.21 1.84
C LEU A 155 -18.59 26.72 1.58
N GLU A 156 -18.14 27.55 2.53
CA GLU A 156 -17.99 28.99 2.35
C GLU A 156 -16.86 29.32 1.37
N ALA A 157 -15.72 28.61 1.47
CA ALA A 157 -14.64 28.69 0.50
C ALA A 157 -15.11 28.24 -0.90
N GLN A 158 -15.99 27.25 -0.99
CA GLN A 158 -16.62 26.83 -2.25
C GLN A 158 -17.50 27.95 -2.84
N ARG A 159 -18.36 28.58 -2.03
CA ARG A 159 -19.20 29.71 -2.49
C ARG A 159 -18.38 30.91 -2.97
N ARG A 160 -17.20 31.14 -2.40
CA ARG A 160 -16.27 32.19 -2.82
C ARG A 160 -15.42 31.81 -4.05
N GLY A 161 -15.55 30.57 -4.54
CA GLY A 161 -14.79 30.09 -5.69
C GLY A 161 -13.35 29.62 -5.38
N ALA A 162 -12.96 29.54 -4.11
CA ALA A 162 -11.65 28.99 -3.72
C ALA A 162 -11.63 27.45 -3.78
N LEU A 163 -12.79 26.81 -3.52
CA LEU A 163 -12.99 25.38 -3.71
C LEU A 163 -14.05 25.11 -4.79
N GLY A 164 -13.84 24.04 -5.56
CA GLY A 164 -14.81 23.46 -6.49
C GLY A 164 -15.70 22.43 -5.81
N THR A 165 -15.23 21.18 -5.75
CA THR A 165 -15.92 20.11 -5.00
C THR A 165 -15.48 20.11 -3.54
N VAL A 166 -16.46 19.98 -2.62
CA VAL A 166 -16.21 19.73 -1.20
C VAL A 166 -16.85 18.40 -0.82
N GLY A 167 -16.05 17.46 -0.36
CA GLY A 167 -16.49 16.12 0.06
C GLY A 167 -16.07 15.78 1.48
N LYS A 168 -16.45 14.59 1.91
CA LYS A 168 -16.30 14.06 3.28
C LYS A 168 -15.37 12.86 3.27
N MET A 169 -14.49 12.76 4.26
CA MET A 169 -13.52 11.68 4.34
C MET A 169 -13.29 11.23 5.78
N THR A 170 -13.03 9.94 5.96
CA THR A 170 -12.41 9.39 7.16
C THR A 170 -11.43 8.28 6.80
N HIS A 171 -10.82 7.65 7.79
CA HIS A 171 -9.97 6.47 7.61
C HIS A 171 -10.20 5.48 8.76
N PHE A 172 -10.54 4.26 8.40
CA PHE A 172 -10.75 3.20 9.36
C PHE A 172 -9.43 2.71 9.97
N ALA A 173 -9.44 2.50 11.26
CA ALA A 173 -8.25 2.06 12.01
C ALA A 173 -8.07 0.55 11.99
N ARG A 174 -9.20 -0.21 11.96
CA ARG A 174 -9.21 -1.66 12.17
C ARG A 174 -10.18 -2.40 11.23
N SER A 175 -10.30 -1.93 9.99
CA SER A 175 -11.18 -2.57 9.00
C SER A 175 -10.69 -3.94 8.53
N ASP A 176 -9.47 -4.30 8.87
CA ASP A 176 -8.79 -5.55 8.57
C ASP A 176 -9.01 -6.64 9.63
N ASP A 177 -9.31 -6.24 10.89
CA ASP A 177 -9.33 -7.19 12.01
C ASP A 177 -10.47 -7.01 13.03
N SER A 178 -11.19 -5.87 13.01
CA SER A 178 -12.27 -5.60 13.98
C SER A 178 -13.52 -5.00 13.33
N VAL A 179 -14.56 -5.82 13.24
CA VAL A 179 -15.87 -5.39 12.72
C VAL A 179 -16.50 -4.34 13.63
N ASP A 180 -16.42 -4.52 14.95
CA ASP A 180 -17.08 -3.62 15.93
C ASP A 180 -16.47 -2.22 15.89
N VAL A 181 -15.14 -2.10 15.99
CA VAL A 181 -14.44 -0.80 15.92
C VAL A 181 -14.72 -0.10 14.59
N THR A 182 -14.71 -0.85 13.49
CA THR A 182 -14.99 -0.28 12.17
C THR A 182 -16.43 0.18 12.05
N GLN A 183 -17.38 -0.56 12.64
CA GLN A 183 -18.79 -0.20 12.67
C GLN A 183 -19.02 1.07 13.52
N GLU A 184 -18.37 1.19 14.66
CA GLU A 184 -18.43 2.40 15.49
C GLU A 184 -17.92 3.62 14.73
N GLN A 185 -16.77 3.51 14.06
CA GLN A 185 -16.22 4.57 13.21
C GLN A 185 -17.16 4.95 12.06
N PHE A 186 -17.79 3.95 11.43
CA PHE A 186 -18.74 4.15 10.34
C PHE A 186 -20.00 4.90 10.83
N LEU A 187 -20.59 4.50 11.96
CA LEU A 187 -21.77 5.13 12.53
C LEU A 187 -21.46 6.57 12.96
N LEU A 188 -20.32 6.80 13.61
CA LEU A 188 -19.89 8.16 13.97
C LEU A 188 -19.75 9.05 12.72
N PHE A 189 -19.15 8.52 11.65
CA PHE A 189 -19.03 9.25 10.40
C PHE A 189 -20.40 9.56 9.77
N GLN A 190 -21.31 8.59 9.75
CA GLN A 190 -22.66 8.79 9.24
C GLN A 190 -23.41 9.87 10.01
N GLU A 191 -23.36 9.81 11.35
CA GLU A 191 -24.04 10.78 12.21
C GLU A 191 -23.49 12.20 11.97
N ALA A 192 -22.18 12.36 12.01
CA ALA A 192 -21.54 13.66 11.85
C ALA A 192 -21.72 14.27 10.43
N THR A 193 -22.03 13.45 9.42
CA THR A 193 -22.02 13.89 8.01
C THR A 193 -23.36 13.75 7.28
N ARG A 194 -24.40 13.21 7.94
CA ARG A 194 -25.69 12.82 7.30
C ARG A 194 -26.38 13.94 6.51
N HIS A 195 -26.23 15.19 6.94
CA HIS A 195 -26.87 16.35 6.33
C HIS A 195 -25.91 17.20 5.49
N LEU A 196 -24.67 16.75 5.31
CA LEU A 196 -23.66 17.48 4.57
C LEU A 196 -23.65 17.01 3.10
N PRO A 197 -23.60 17.93 2.12
CA PRO A 197 -23.55 17.58 0.70
C PRO A 197 -22.19 17.00 0.31
N GLY A 198 -22.06 16.59 -0.96
CA GLY A 198 -20.80 16.24 -1.61
C GLY A 198 -20.39 14.75 -1.45
N PRO A 199 -19.36 14.34 -2.17
CA PRO A 199 -18.90 12.96 -2.23
C PRO A 199 -18.35 12.47 -0.89
N VAL A 200 -18.29 11.14 -0.73
CA VAL A 200 -17.78 10.47 0.46
C VAL A 200 -16.61 9.55 0.13
N SER A 201 -15.63 9.46 1.04
CA SER A 201 -14.50 8.55 0.93
C SER A 201 -14.08 8.01 2.30
N LEU A 202 -14.37 6.72 2.54
CA LEU A 202 -14.09 6.06 3.82
C LEU A 202 -13.05 4.95 3.69
N CYS A 203 -13.21 4.08 2.67
CA CYS A 203 -12.64 2.76 2.63
C CYS A 203 -11.17 2.73 2.21
N ASN A 204 -10.31 2.13 3.04
CA ASN A 204 -8.98 1.63 2.69
C ASN A 204 -9.10 0.25 1.98
N SER A 205 -8.01 -0.50 1.78
CA SER A 205 -8.05 -1.79 1.08
C SER A 205 -9.00 -2.79 1.71
N ALA A 206 -8.94 -2.98 3.04
CA ALA A 206 -9.80 -3.95 3.73
C ALA A 206 -11.28 -3.57 3.63
N ALA A 207 -11.61 -2.31 3.93
CA ALA A 207 -12.98 -1.83 3.85
C ALA A 207 -13.50 -1.79 2.38
N THR A 208 -12.63 -1.61 1.38
CA THR A 208 -13.00 -1.69 -0.05
C THR A 208 -13.44 -3.11 -0.42
N LEU A 209 -12.75 -4.12 0.11
CA LEU A 209 -13.07 -5.53 -0.10
C LEU A 209 -14.19 -6.05 0.82
N THR A 210 -14.76 -5.18 1.68
CA THR A 210 -15.88 -5.49 2.58
C THR A 210 -17.09 -4.63 2.21
N PRO A 211 -18.05 -5.15 1.43
CA PRO A 211 -19.10 -4.34 0.78
C PRO A 211 -19.87 -3.40 1.68
N ARG A 212 -20.19 -3.81 2.91
CA ARG A 212 -21.03 -3.04 3.85
C ARG A 212 -20.51 -1.61 4.16
N TYR A 213 -19.21 -1.33 4.02
CA TYR A 213 -18.62 -0.05 4.43
C TYR A 213 -18.61 1.02 3.34
N TRP A 214 -18.76 0.65 2.07
CA TRP A 214 -18.91 1.63 1.00
C TRP A 214 -20.35 1.74 0.47
N MET A 215 -21.27 0.95 1.01
CA MET A 215 -22.69 1.06 0.69
C MET A 215 -23.33 2.21 1.48
N TRP A 216 -23.08 3.45 1.03
CA TRP A 216 -23.60 4.65 1.69
C TRP A 216 -25.13 4.68 1.67
N PRO A 217 -25.82 5.16 2.74
CA PRO A 217 -27.28 5.13 2.82
C PRO A 217 -28.00 5.86 1.68
N SER A 218 -27.45 6.97 1.18
CA SER A 218 -27.98 7.66 0.02
C SER A 218 -27.36 7.06 -1.26
N PRO A 219 -28.14 6.39 -2.12
CA PRO A 219 -27.62 5.75 -3.32
C PRO A 219 -27.09 6.74 -4.35
N ASP A 220 -27.55 7.99 -4.33
CA ASP A 220 -27.14 9.06 -5.25
C ASP A 220 -25.86 9.78 -4.80
N THR A 221 -25.33 9.47 -3.60
CA THR A 221 -24.09 10.08 -3.14
C THR A 221 -22.89 9.47 -3.87
N GLU A 222 -22.13 10.32 -4.52
CA GLU A 222 -20.87 9.91 -5.16
C GLU A 222 -19.89 9.36 -4.12
N GLN A 223 -19.37 8.18 -4.38
CA GLN A 223 -18.52 7.45 -3.45
C GLN A 223 -17.16 7.16 -4.06
N TRP A 224 -16.12 7.24 -3.22
CA TRP A 224 -14.74 6.97 -3.58
C TRP A 224 -14.10 6.03 -2.58
N VAL A 225 -13.54 4.92 -3.07
CA VAL A 225 -12.73 3.99 -2.27
C VAL A 225 -11.24 4.22 -2.52
N ARG A 226 -10.40 3.87 -1.56
CA ARG A 226 -8.96 4.10 -1.59
C ARG A 226 -8.18 2.79 -1.37
N PRO A 227 -8.29 1.81 -2.29
CA PRO A 227 -7.48 0.61 -2.22
C PRO A 227 -6.00 0.97 -2.41
N GLY A 228 -5.14 0.37 -1.60
CA GLY A 228 -3.69 0.49 -1.69
C GLY A 228 -3.07 -0.90 -1.80
N ILE A 229 -2.75 -1.53 -0.69
CA ILE A 229 -1.95 -2.76 -0.63
C ILE A 229 -2.51 -3.91 -1.49
N CYS A 230 -3.83 -4.06 -1.59
CA CYS A 230 -4.44 -5.08 -2.42
C CYS A 230 -4.13 -4.89 -3.93
N LEU A 231 -3.89 -3.67 -4.39
CA LEU A 231 -3.49 -3.40 -5.77
C LEU A 231 -2.08 -3.95 -6.08
N TYR A 232 -1.26 -4.15 -5.06
CA TYR A 232 0.10 -4.67 -5.16
C TYR A 232 0.21 -6.17 -4.90
N GLY A 233 -0.93 -6.85 -4.66
CA GLY A 233 -1.02 -8.29 -4.53
C GLY A 233 -0.65 -8.82 -3.14
N SER A 234 -0.76 -7.98 -2.12
CA SER A 234 -0.67 -8.34 -0.70
C SER A 234 -2.06 -8.23 -0.07
N SER A 235 -2.38 -9.11 0.87
CA SER A 235 -3.68 -9.10 1.54
C SER A 235 -3.75 -7.98 2.56
N PRO A 236 -4.87 -7.23 2.63
CA PRO A 236 -5.11 -6.35 3.76
C PRO A 236 -5.56 -7.09 5.03
N PHE A 237 -5.89 -8.37 4.94
CA PHE A 237 -6.42 -9.17 6.04
C PHE A 237 -5.35 -10.10 6.62
N PRO A 238 -5.14 -10.13 7.95
CA PRO A 238 -4.08 -10.94 8.56
C PRO A 238 -4.31 -12.46 8.40
N ASN A 239 -5.57 -12.88 8.31
CA ASN A 239 -5.95 -14.31 8.29
C ASN A 239 -6.50 -14.79 6.92
N GLN A 240 -6.42 -13.97 5.89
CA GLN A 240 -6.89 -14.32 4.54
C GLN A 240 -5.79 -14.08 3.52
N PRO A 241 -5.24 -15.12 2.91
CA PRO A 241 -4.19 -14.98 1.90
C PRO A 241 -4.65 -14.18 0.68
N ALA A 242 -3.73 -13.46 0.05
CA ALA A 242 -4.02 -12.63 -1.13
C ALA A 242 -4.63 -13.44 -2.31
N HIS A 243 -4.23 -14.70 -2.48
CA HIS A 243 -4.78 -15.56 -3.55
C HIS A 243 -6.25 -15.90 -3.36
N ASP A 244 -6.74 -16.01 -2.11
CA ASP A 244 -8.17 -16.24 -1.81
C ASP A 244 -9.03 -15.02 -2.19
N LEU A 245 -8.42 -13.85 -2.27
CA LEU A 245 -9.02 -12.61 -2.76
C LEU A 245 -8.88 -12.46 -4.29
N GLY A 246 -8.30 -13.45 -4.99
CA GLY A 246 -8.01 -13.39 -6.41
C GLY A 246 -6.84 -12.47 -6.78
N LEU A 247 -6.05 -12.00 -5.80
CA LEU A 247 -4.94 -11.08 -6.01
C LEU A 247 -3.67 -11.82 -6.45
N ARG A 248 -2.82 -11.13 -7.22
CA ARG A 248 -1.55 -11.65 -7.73
C ARG A 248 -0.39 -10.81 -7.23
N PRO A 249 0.73 -11.42 -6.78
CA PRO A 249 1.91 -10.65 -6.38
C PRO A 249 2.42 -9.81 -7.55
N ALA A 250 2.61 -8.52 -7.30
CA ALA A 250 3.10 -7.58 -8.31
C ALA A 250 4.63 -7.39 -8.25
N MET A 251 5.24 -7.62 -7.08
CA MET A 251 6.70 -7.61 -6.92
C MET A 251 7.22 -9.01 -6.61
N THR A 252 8.33 -9.39 -7.25
CA THR A 252 9.08 -10.59 -6.92
C THR A 252 10.52 -10.23 -6.62
N LEU A 253 11.00 -10.52 -5.41
CA LEU A 253 12.40 -10.38 -5.02
C LEU A 253 13.12 -11.72 -5.20
N ARG A 254 14.19 -11.71 -6.01
CA ARG A 254 14.97 -12.89 -6.37
C ARG A 254 16.45 -12.69 -6.13
N SER A 255 17.13 -13.79 -5.83
CA SER A 255 18.57 -13.83 -5.68
C SER A 255 19.10 -15.20 -6.11
N GLN A 256 20.36 -15.49 -5.79
CA GLN A 256 20.99 -16.80 -6.02
C GLN A 256 21.85 -17.18 -4.82
N ILE A 257 22.09 -18.49 -4.69
CA ILE A 257 23.09 -19.02 -3.77
C ILE A 257 24.48 -18.64 -4.32
N ILE A 258 25.31 -18.04 -3.46
CA ILE A 258 26.69 -17.64 -3.77
C ILE A 258 27.76 -18.45 -3.04
N GLY A 259 27.33 -19.29 -2.11
CA GLY A 259 28.21 -20.18 -1.36
C GLY A 259 27.40 -21.29 -0.69
N VAL A 260 28.04 -22.43 -0.48
CA VAL A 260 27.46 -23.58 0.25
C VAL A 260 28.44 -23.97 1.35
N GLN A 261 27.92 -24.28 2.55
CA GLN A 261 28.67 -24.76 3.68
C GLN A 261 28.08 -26.04 4.22
N GLU A 262 28.99 -26.97 4.61
CA GLU A 262 28.65 -28.13 5.40
C GLU A 262 28.78 -27.72 6.88
N VAL A 263 27.72 -27.92 7.65
CA VAL A 263 27.68 -27.56 9.08
C VAL A 263 27.48 -28.83 9.90
N ALA A 264 28.40 -29.09 10.81
CA ALA A 264 28.31 -30.25 11.70
C ALA A 264 27.25 -30.06 12.78
N ALA A 265 26.72 -31.11 13.33
CA ALA A 265 25.82 -31.06 14.50
C ALA A 265 26.47 -30.25 15.64
N GLY A 266 25.69 -29.35 16.25
CA GLY A 266 26.13 -28.51 17.35
C GLY A 266 26.88 -27.24 16.90
N GLN A 267 27.20 -27.07 15.62
CA GLN A 267 27.80 -25.81 15.12
C GLN A 267 26.76 -24.71 14.94
N GLY A 268 27.16 -23.48 15.27
CA GLY A 268 26.36 -22.29 15.10
C GLY A 268 26.42 -21.71 13.69
N VAL A 269 25.33 -21.11 13.21
CA VAL A 269 25.22 -20.46 11.90
C VAL A 269 25.02 -18.96 12.05
N GLY A 270 25.87 -18.18 11.35
CA GLY A 270 25.77 -16.74 11.24
C GLY A 270 26.07 -15.97 12.55
N TYR A 271 25.73 -14.68 12.55
CA TYR A 271 25.99 -13.79 13.69
C TYR A 271 25.27 -14.23 14.97
N GLY A 272 26.07 -14.29 16.07
CA GLY A 272 25.57 -14.65 17.39
C GLY A 272 25.11 -16.11 17.52
N HIS A 273 25.41 -16.95 16.52
CA HIS A 273 24.99 -18.35 16.46
C HIS A 273 23.49 -18.52 16.80
N ALA A 274 22.65 -17.63 16.22
CA ALA A 274 21.21 -17.62 16.48
C ALA A 274 20.48 -18.89 15.98
N PHE A 275 21.16 -19.69 15.18
CA PHE A 275 20.78 -21.05 14.81
C PHE A 275 21.97 -21.98 15.13
N VAL A 276 21.66 -23.11 15.75
CA VAL A 276 22.64 -24.18 15.99
C VAL A 276 22.14 -25.41 15.24
N ALA A 277 22.99 -25.97 14.40
CA ALA A 277 22.63 -27.15 13.60
C ALA A 277 22.27 -28.35 14.47
N PRO A 278 21.04 -28.88 14.44
CA PRO A 278 20.64 -30.02 15.30
C PRO A 278 21.22 -31.36 14.82
N LYS A 279 21.66 -31.42 13.58
CA LYS A 279 22.31 -32.54 12.90
C LYS A 279 23.24 -32.00 11.82
N PRO A 280 24.14 -32.80 11.25
CA PRO A 280 24.90 -32.38 10.09
C PRO A 280 23.93 -31.91 8.96
N MET A 281 24.19 -30.74 8.40
CA MET A 281 23.33 -30.15 7.37
C MET A 281 24.12 -29.27 6.39
N ARG A 282 23.54 -29.08 5.22
CA ARG A 282 24.04 -28.11 4.23
C ARG A 282 23.24 -26.82 4.33
N VAL A 283 23.94 -25.71 4.21
CA VAL A 283 23.32 -24.38 4.15
C VAL A 283 23.80 -23.63 2.92
N GLY A 284 22.91 -22.83 2.33
CA GLY A 284 23.20 -21.94 1.20
C GLY A 284 23.31 -20.50 1.66
N VAL A 285 24.38 -19.83 1.27
CA VAL A 285 24.54 -18.37 1.45
C VAL A 285 23.92 -17.67 0.25
N VAL A 286 22.96 -16.80 0.48
CA VAL A 286 22.21 -16.08 -0.56
C VAL A 286 22.65 -14.62 -0.61
N ALA A 287 22.80 -14.06 -1.83
CA ALA A 287 23.19 -12.67 -2.05
C ALA A 287 22.03 -11.69 -1.81
N CYS A 288 21.49 -11.65 -0.61
CA CYS A 288 20.49 -10.70 -0.16
C CYS A 288 20.61 -10.47 1.35
N GLY A 289 20.48 -9.23 1.79
CA GLY A 289 20.50 -8.90 3.20
C GLY A 289 19.65 -7.65 3.51
N TYR A 290 19.79 -7.14 4.76
CA TYR A 290 18.94 -6.02 5.16
C TYR A 290 19.26 -4.69 4.44
N ALA A 291 20.44 -4.53 3.87
CA ALA A 291 20.76 -3.37 3.04
C ALA A 291 20.14 -3.45 1.63
N ASP A 292 19.55 -4.60 1.27
CA ASP A 292 18.74 -4.77 0.05
C ASP A 292 17.24 -4.53 0.31
N GLY A 293 16.84 -4.36 1.59
CA GLY A 293 15.46 -4.22 2.02
C GLY A 293 14.84 -5.48 2.63
N TYR A 294 15.60 -6.57 2.77
CA TYR A 294 15.10 -7.76 3.46
C TYR A 294 15.10 -7.56 4.99
N PRO A 295 14.03 -8.00 5.71
CA PRO A 295 13.90 -7.69 7.13
C PRO A 295 14.99 -8.33 7.98
N ARG A 296 15.79 -7.51 8.70
CA ARG A 296 16.87 -8.00 9.55
C ARG A 296 16.39 -8.87 10.71
N HIS A 297 15.17 -8.63 11.16
CA HIS A 297 14.54 -9.35 12.27
C HIS A 297 13.78 -10.61 11.83
N ALA A 298 13.84 -10.99 10.56
CA ALA A 298 13.32 -12.28 10.08
C ALA A 298 13.97 -13.42 10.86
N PRO A 299 13.18 -14.26 11.58
CA PRO A 299 13.71 -15.34 12.42
C PRO A 299 14.06 -16.59 11.60
N ASN A 300 14.68 -17.55 12.28
CA ASN A 300 14.78 -18.90 11.76
C ASN A 300 13.38 -19.44 11.40
N GLY A 301 13.28 -20.14 10.28
CA GLY A 301 11.99 -20.64 9.80
C GLY A 301 11.25 -19.70 8.85
N THR A 302 11.72 -18.46 8.66
CA THR A 302 11.12 -17.57 7.63
C THR A 302 11.17 -18.26 6.27
N PRO A 303 10.02 -18.35 5.55
CA PRO A 303 9.93 -19.13 4.31
C PRO A 303 10.73 -18.48 3.17
N VAL A 304 11.33 -19.33 2.36
CA VAL A 304 12.05 -18.97 1.13
C VAL A 304 11.93 -20.15 0.14
N THR A 305 12.12 -19.89 -1.14
CA THR A 305 12.11 -20.94 -2.17
C THR A 305 13.49 -21.01 -2.83
N VAL A 306 14.06 -22.20 -2.94
CA VAL A 306 15.33 -22.50 -3.64
C VAL A 306 15.06 -23.55 -4.71
N ASP A 307 15.48 -23.32 -5.94
CA ASP A 307 15.23 -24.20 -7.11
C ASP A 307 13.76 -24.64 -7.24
N GLY A 308 12.81 -23.75 -6.91
CA GLY A 308 11.37 -24.04 -6.92
C GLY A 308 10.85 -24.84 -5.71
N HIS A 309 11.70 -25.19 -4.76
CA HIS A 309 11.34 -25.95 -3.56
C HIS A 309 11.30 -25.05 -2.32
N ALA A 310 10.26 -25.22 -1.52
CA ALA A 310 10.13 -24.49 -0.27
C ALA A 310 11.19 -24.91 0.74
N THR A 311 11.83 -23.94 1.35
CA THR A 311 12.78 -24.10 2.45
C THR A 311 12.68 -22.91 3.39
N GLN A 312 13.68 -22.70 4.24
CA GLN A 312 13.61 -21.69 5.29
C GLN A 312 14.96 -20.98 5.53
N LEU A 313 14.88 -19.80 6.08
CA LEU A 313 16.01 -19.04 6.59
C LEU A 313 16.53 -19.69 7.88
N VAL A 314 17.87 -19.73 8.03
CA VAL A 314 18.58 -20.17 9.23
C VAL A 314 19.66 -19.15 9.61
N GLY A 315 19.77 -18.84 10.89
CA GLY A 315 20.65 -17.79 11.38
C GLY A 315 20.08 -16.37 11.19
N ARG A 316 20.87 -15.38 11.54
CA ARG A 316 20.50 -13.97 11.44
C ARG A 316 20.78 -13.41 10.05
N VAL A 317 19.86 -12.62 9.51
CA VAL A 317 20.10 -11.85 8.28
C VAL A 317 21.25 -10.86 8.51
N SER A 318 22.23 -10.89 7.61
CA SER A 318 23.37 -9.99 7.57
C SER A 318 23.08 -8.78 6.67
N MET A 319 24.02 -7.83 6.60
CA MET A 319 23.85 -6.64 5.75
C MET A 319 23.61 -7.01 4.28
N ASP A 320 24.38 -7.95 3.75
CA ASP A 320 24.42 -8.27 2.33
C ASP A 320 24.07 -9.75 2.01
N MET A 321 23.88 -10.58 3.02
CA MET A 321 23.69 -12.03 2.88
C MET A 321 22.66 -12.54 3.88
N LEU A 322 21.99 -13.59 3.50
CA LEU A 322 21.20 -14.45 4.39
C LEU A 322 21.54 -15.92 4.13
N ILE A 323 21.18 -16.78 5.04
CA ILE A 323 21.53 -18.21 4.97
C ILE A 323 20.23 -19.01 4.98
N VAL A 324 20.17 -20.02 4.11
CA VAL A 324 19.01 -20.89 3.93
C VAL A 324 19.37 -22.36 4.17
N ASP A 325 18.42 -23.13 4.69
CA ASP A 325 18.54 -24.56 4.85
C ASP A 325 18.44 -25.27 3.48
N LEU A 326 19.39 -26.16 3.16
CA LEU A 326 19.38 -26.95 1.92
C LEU A 326 19.02 -28.43 2.14
N ALA A 327 18.56 -28.82 3.33
CA ALA A 327 18.23 -30.19 3.62
C ALA A 327 17.12 -30.78 2.72
N SER A 328 16.13 -29.95 2.37
CA SER A 328 15.03 -30.30 1.44
C SER A 328 15.41 -30.14 -0.04
N VAL A 329 16.58 -29.57 -0.36
CA VAL A 329 17.02 -29.25 -1.73
C VAL A 329 18.47 -29.71 -1.92
N PRO A 330 18.76 -31.01 -1.81
CA PRO A 330 20.14 -31.53 -1.78
C PRO A 330 20.93 -31.28 -3.06
N GLN A 331 20.25 -31.05 -4.19
CA GLN A 331 20.87 -30.71 -5.49
C GLN A 331 21.27 -29.23 -5.60
N ALA A 332 20.74 -28.37 -4.72
CA ALA A 332 21.02 -26.93 -4.80
C ALA A 332 22.50 -26.63 -4.52
N GLY A 333 23.04 -25.67 -5.24
CA GLY A 333 24.43 -25.25 -5.14
C GLY A 333 24.62 -23.79 -5.53
N ILE A 334 25.87 -23.38 -5.72
CA ILE A 334 26.19 -22.02 -6.20
C ILE A 334 25.51 -21.79 -7.55
N GLY A 335 24.80 -20.66 -7.66
CA GLY A 335 24.01 -20.30 -8.84
C GLY A 335 22.55 -20.74 -8.78
N SER A 336 22.15 -21.60 -7.85
CA SER A 336 20.73 -21.98 -7.66
C SER A 336 19.86 -20.75 -7.41
N PRO A 337 18.74 -20.59 -8.14
CA PRO A 337 17.84 -19.46 -7.97
C PRO A 337 17.09 -19.52 -6.63
N VAL A 338 16.97 -18.35 -6.02
CA VAL A 338 16.27 -18.15 -4.75
C VAL A 338 15.17 -17.11 -4.95
N VAL A 339 13.94 -17.45 -4.53
CA VAL A 339 12.83 -16.49 -4.48
C VAL A 339 12.55 -16.18 -3.01
N LEU A 340 12.73 -14.89 -2.66
CA LEU A 340 12.57 -14.40 -1.30
C LEU A 340 11.11 -14.04 -0.99
N TRP A 341 10.41 -13.46 -1.97
CA TRP A 341 8.95 -13.33 -2.01
C TRP A 341 8.44 -13.09 -3.43
N GLY A 342 7.17 -13.36 -3.65
CA GLY A 342 6.48 -13.08 -4.90
C GLY A 342 6.24 -14.33 -5.76
N HIS A 343 6.20 -14.16 -7.06
CA HIS A 343 5.85 -15.24 -7.98
C HIS A 343 6.85 -16.39 -7.93
N GLY A 344 6.36 -17.60 -7.63
CA GLY A 344 7.17 -18.83 -7.50
C GLY A 344 7.86 -18.98 -6.15
N GLY A 345 7.51 -18.15 -5.16
CA GLY A 345 8.01 -18.22 -3.79
C GLY A 345 6.93 -17.93 -2.75
N PRO A 346 7.33 -17.69 -1.50
CA PRO A 346 6.40 -17.26 -0.46
C PRO A 346 5.75 -15.94 -0.82
N SER A 347 4.54 -15.66 -0.33
CA SER A 347 3.98 -14.32 -0.46
C SER A 347 4.77 -13.33 0.41
N VAL A 348 4.72 -12.04 0.04
CA VAL A 348 5.30 -10.99 0.89
C VAL A 348 4.66 -10.99 2.28
N ASP A 349 3.37 -11.36 2.37
CA ASP A 349 2.64 -11.44 3.63
C ASP A 349 3.15 -12.55 4.53
N GLN A 350 3.50 -13.72 3.96
CA GLN A 350 4.10 -14.83 4.72
C GLN A 350 5.47 -14.46 5.30
N VAL A 351 6.30 -13.78 4.52
CA VAL A 351 7.61 -13.29 4.99
C VAL A 351 7.45 -12.20 6.04
N ALA A 352 6.52 -11.27 5.82
CA ALA A 352 6.23 -10.20 6.76
C ALA A 352 5.68 -10.73 8.09
N HIS A 353 4.73 -11.68 8.04
CA HIS A 353 4.18 -12.32 9.23
C HIS A 353 5.28 -13.03 10.04
N ALA A 354 6.13 -13.81 9.39
CA ALA A 354 7.26 -14.46 10.04
C ALA A 354 8.21 -13.46 10.70
N ALA A 355 8.44 -12.31 10.06
CA ALA A 355 9.28 -11.25 10.57
C ALA A 355 8.59 -10.33 11.61
N GLY A 356 7.32 -10.55 11.94
CA GLY A 356 6.58 -9.73 12.91
C GLY A 356 6.21 -8.33 12.38
N THR A 357 6.02 -8.19 11.07
CA THR A 357 5.63 -6.96 10.40
C THR A 357 4.54 -7.20 9.35
N ILE A 358 4.32 -6.26 8.45
CA ILE A 358 3.28 -6.29 7.41
C ILE A 358 3.88 -6.16 6.01
N GLY A 359 3.21 -6.72 4.99
CA GLY A 359 3.66 -6.68 3.60
C GLY A 359 3.93 -5.27 3.06
N TYR A 360 3.23 -4.26 3.57
CA TYR A 360 3.46 -2.84 3.27
C TYR A 360 4.91 -2.41 3.50
N GLU A 361 5.47 -2.77 4.68
CA GLU A 361 6.83 -2.40 5.05
C GLU A 361 7.84 -3.06 4.12
N LEU A 362 7.70 -4.35 3.85
CA LEU A 362 8.64 -5.08 3.01
C LEU A 362 8.66 -4.56 1.56
N LEU A 363 7.49 -4.26 1.00
CA LEU A 363 7.39 -3.73 -0.36
C LEU A 363 8.03 -2.33 -0.47
N CYS A 364 7.80 -1.46 0.54
CA CYS A 364 8.38 -0.11 0.56
C CYS A 364 9.88 -0.10 0.90
N ALA A 365 10.39 -1.15 1.57
CA ALA A 365 11.77 -1.22 2.02
C ALA A 365 12.79 -1.59 0.92
N LEU A 366 12.33 -1.95 -0.30
CA LEU A 366 13.24 -2.31 -1.39
C LEU A 366 14.27 -1.20 -1.62
N ALA A 367 15.55 -1.53 -1.42
CA ALA A 367 16.61 -0.56 -1.48
C ALA A 367 16.96 -0.17 -2.94
N PRO A 368 17.33 1.10 -3.20
CA PRO A 368 17.66 1.58 -4.56
C PRO A 368 18.82 0.82 -5.24
N ARG A 369 19.66 0.13 -4.47
CA ARG A 369 20.77 -0.68 -5.01
C ARG A 369 20.33 -2.00 -5.63
N VAL A 370 19.08 -2.43 -5.42
CA VAL A 370 18.51 -3.63 -6.03
C VAL A 370 18.05 -3.30 -7.44
N PRO A 371 18.62 -3.93 -8.49
CA PRO A 371 18.14 -3.71 -9.85
C PRO A 371 16.69 -4.12 -10.01
N VAL A 372 15.88 -3.24 -10.60
CA VAL A 372 14.45 -3.48 -10.84
C VAL A 372 14.20 -3.67 -12.33
N SER A 373 13.52 -4.75 -12.69
CA SER A 373 13.02 -5.01 -14.04
C SER A 373 11.49 -4.94 -14.05
N VAL A 374 10.91 -4.60 -15.21
CA VAL A 374 9.45 -4.49 -15.36
C VAL A 374 9.00 -5.51 -16.41
N THR A 375 8.04 -6.35 -16.03
CA THR A 375 7.35 -7.27 -16.96
C THR A 375 6.08 -6.59 -17.46
N VAL A 376 5.89 -6.61 -18.79
CA VAL A 376 4.80 -5.94 -19.51
C VAL A 376 3.75 -6.94 -19.94
#